data_42ff4e3c274dc4e9a8829912e54b801d
#
_entry.id   42ff4e3c274dc4e9a8829912e54b801d
#
_cell.length_a   1.000
_cell.length_b   1.000
_cell.length_c   1.000
_cell.angle_alpha   90.00
_cell.angle_beta   90.00
_cell.angle_gamma   90.00
#
_symmetry.space_group_name_H-M   'P 1'
#
loop_
_entity.id
_entity.type
_entity.pdbx_description
1 polymer ?
#
loop_
_entity_poly.entity_id
_entity_poly.type
_entity_poly.pdbx_seq_one_letter_code
_entity_poly.pdbx_strand_id
1 'polypeptide(L)'
;MTVYFIGAGPGDPELITVKGQRLIRQCPVIIFAGSLVPEAVLEGHTAHQVHNSAELHLQQIVEIMRQAHARGEDVARVHSGDPGLYGAIGEQIRCLREHGIDYQIIPGVTATAACAALLGVELTLPDVSQTVILTRYGDKSPMPPGE
;
A
#
# COMPACT_ATOMS: atom_id res chain seq x y z
N MET A 1 -1.01 7.68 18.08
CA MET A 1 -0.61 6.56 17.21
C MET A 1 -1.42 6.60 15.93
N THR A 2 -0.79 6.41 14.79
CA THR A 2 -1.42 6.46 13.47
C THR A 2 -0.97 5.25 12.64
N VAL A 3 -1.88 4.65 11.88
CA VAL A 3 -1.57 3.66 10.86
C VAL A 3 -1.41 4.37 9.51
N TYR A 4 -0.22 4.29 8.91
CA TYR A 4 0.07 4.86 7.61
C TYR A 4 -0.02 3.79 6.53
N PHE A 5 -1.04 3.84 5.66
CA PHE A 5 -1.12 3.03 4.45
C PHE A 5 -0.24 3.65 3.38
N ILE A 6 0.91 3.05 3.10
CA ILE A 6 1.97 3.65 2.29
C ILE A 6 2.11 2.90 0.96
N GLY A 7 2.05 3.63 -0.15
CA GLY A 7 2.40 3.10 -1.46
C GLY A 7 3.91 3.01 -1.65
N ALA A 8 4.40 1.79 -1.85
CA ALA A 8 5.82 1.50 -2.06
C ALA A 8 6.29 1.73 -3.51
N GLY A 9 5.38 2.09 -4.41
CA GLY A 9 5.69 2.14 -5.83
C GLY A 9 5.69 0.77 -6.51
N PRO A 10 6.13 0.71 -7.78
CA PRO A 10 5.99 -0.47 -8.64
C PRO A 10 7.09 -1.53 -8.46
N GLY A 11 7.98 -1.38 -7.48
CA GLY A 11 9.06 -2.32 -7.18
C GLY A 11 10.46 -1.68 -7.15
N ASP A 12 10.68 -0.60 -7.89
CA ASP A 12 11.90 0.19 -7.80
C ASP A 12 11.91 1.03 -6.52
N PRO A 13 12.91 0.84 -5.61
CA PRO A 13 12.99 1.61 -4.36
C PRO A 13 13.13 3.13 -4.56
N GLU A 14 13.60 3.58 -5.71
CA GLU A 14 13.70 5.02 -6.02
C GLU A 14 12.36 5.64 -6.45
N LEU A 15 11.36 4.80 -6.76
CA LEU A 15 10.01 5.26 -7.12
C LEU A 15 9.03 5.35 -5.94
N ILE A 16 9.54 5.28 -4.72
CA ILE A 16 8.75 5.58 -3.53
C ILE A 16 8.68 7.10 -3.30
N THR A 17 7.57 7.57 -2.72
CA THR A 17 7.50 8.98 -2.33
C THR A 17 8.41 9.28 -1.15
N VAL A 18 8.99 10.48 -1.11
CA VAL A 18 9.84 10.94 0.01
C VAL A 18 9.10 10.82 1.35
N LYS A 19 7.78 11.14 1.38
CA LYS A 19 6.96 11.00 2.59
C LYS A 19 6.81 9.53 2.99
N GLY A 20 6.55 8.64 2.03
CA GLY A 20 6.43 7.20 2.29
C GLY A 20 7.71 6.62 2.86
N GLN A 21 8.85 6.89 2.24
CA GLN A 21 10.15 6.42 2.71
C GLN A 21 10.49 6.91 4.12
N ARG A 22 10.24 8.21 4.40
CA ARG A 22 10.47 8.78 5.73
C ARG A 22 9.63 8.07 6.80
N LEU A 23 8.35 7.80 6.52
CA LEU A 23 7.46 7.12 7.46
C LEU A 23 7.87 5.66 7.69
N ILE A 24 8.27 4.92 6.65
CA ILE A 24 8.80 3.56 6.79
C ILE A 24 10.02 3.55 7.72
N ARG A 25 10.92 4.51 7.57
CA ARG A 25 12.13 4.61 8.41
C ARG A 25 11.85 4.97 9.87
N GLN A 26 10.74 5.65 10.14
CA GLN A 26 10.39 6.19 11.48
C GLN A 26 9.44 5.32 12.28
N CYS A 27 8.56 4.55 11.61
CA CYS A 27 7.56 3.75 12.30
C CYS A 27 8.21 2.57 13.04
N PRO A 28 7.87 2.39 14.35
CA PRO A 28 8.38 1.26 15.15
C PRO A 28 7.84 -0.10 14.71
N VAL A 29 6.71 -0.13 14.01
CA VAL A 29 6.09 -1.36 13.50
C VAL A 29 5.87 -1.23 11.99
N ILE A 30 6.32 -2.23 11.23
CA ILE A 30 6.10 -2.33 9.78
C ILE A 30 5.30 -3.59 9.47
N ILE A 31 4.29 -3.45 8.62
CA ILE A 31 3.56 -4.56 8.00
C ILE A 31 3.63 -4.37 6.49
N PHE A 32 4.28 -5.25 5.76
CA PHE A 32 4.45 -5.09 4.30
C PHE A 32 3.90 -6.26 3.50
N ALA A 33 3.45 -5.99 2.28
CA ALA A 33 2.91 -6.99 1.35
C ALA A 33 4.06 -7.69 0.61
N GLY A 34 4.77 -8.59 1.28
CA GLY A 34 6.03 -9.17 0.81
C GLY A 34 5.94 -10.01 -0.47
N SER A 35 4.74 -10.36 -0.94
CA SER A 35 4.57 -10.96 -2.26
C SER A 35 4.83 -10.00 -3.43
N LEU A 36 4.77 -8.67 -3.19
CA LEU A 36 4.86 -7.64 -4.22
C LEU A 36 5.75 -6.46 -3.84
N VAL A 37 6.12 -6.32 -2.57
CA VAL A 37 6.99 -5.24 -2.07
C VAL A 37 8.37 -5.82 -1.80
N PRO A 38 9.41 -5.43 -2.55
CA PRO A 38 10.77 -5.86 -2.29
C PRO A 38 11.28 -5.35 -0.93
N GLU A 39 12.07 -6.14 -0.23
CA GLU A 39 12.67 -5.75 1.06
C GLU A 39 13.56 -4.50 0.95
N ALA A 40 14.17 -4.27 -0.21
CA ALA A 40 14.97 -3.06 -0.48
C ALA A 40 14.19 -1.75 -0.25
N VAL A 41 12.87 -1.75 -0.40
CA VAL A 41 12.01 -0.59 -0.10
C VAL A 41 12.03 -0.25 1.40
N LEU A 42 12.31 -1.24 2.25
CA LEU A 42 12.33 -1.08 3.70
C LEU A 42 13.72 -0.68 4.24
N GLU A 43 14.73 -0.57 3.41
CA GLU A 43 16.09 -0.28 3.85
C GLU A 43 16.20 0.99 4.71
N GLY A 44 16.98 0.89 5.78
CA GLY A 44 17.23 1.98 6.71
C GLY A 44 16.09 2.21 7.72
N HIS A 45 15.14 1.27 7.85
CA HIS A 45 14.13 1.33 8.91
C HIS A 45 14.74 1.10 10.31
N THR A 46 14.08 1.66 11.32
CA THR A 46 14.42 1.47 12.74
C THR A 46 13.35 0.66 13.49
N ALA A 47 12.45 0.03 12.75
CA ALA A 47 11.35 -0.74 13.33
C ALA A 47 11.88 -1.94 14.13
N HIS A 48 11.31 -2.15 15.32
CA HIS A 48 11.59 -3.32 16.16
C HIS A 48 10.65 -4.51 15.85
N GLN A 49 9.58 -4.28 15.06
CA GLN A 49 8.68 -5.32 14.55
C GLN A 49 8.47 -5.13 13.04
N VAL A 50 8.75 -6.18 12.28
CA VAL A 50 8.52 -6.21 10.83
C VAL A 50 7.75 -7.49 10.50
N HIS A 51 6.57 -7.33 9.90
CA HIS A 51 5.66 -8.42 9.57
C HIS A 51 5.43 -8.50 8.06
N ASN A 52 5.67 -9.66 7.48
CA ASN A 52 5.26 -9.96 6.12
C ASN A 52 3.79 -10.39 6.12
N SER A 53 2.92 -9.64 5.47
CA SER A 53 1.48 -9.94 5.42
C SER A 53 1.07 -10.96 4.35
N ALA A 54 2.01 -11.52 3.59
CA ALA A 54 1.69 -12.53 2.57
C ALA A 54 1.02 -13.79 3.15
N GLU A 55 1.32 -14.10 4.42
CA GLU A 55 0.80 -15.26 5.14
C GLU A 55 -0.21 -14.89 6.24
N LEU A 56 -0.60 -13.61 6.33
CA LEU A 56 -1.49 -13.12 7.38
C LEU A 56 -2.91 -12.89 6.85
N HIS A 57 -3.88 -13.27 7.67
CA HIS A 57 -5.28 -12.92 7.45
C HIS A 57 -5.61 -11.51 7.98
N LEU A 58 -6.73 -10.93 7.52
CA LEU A 58 -7.17 -9.59 7.92
C LEU A 58 -7.17 -9.40 9.45
N GLN A 59 -7.73 -10.36 10.20
CA GLN A 59 -7.82 -10.28 11.66
C GLN A 59 -6.45 -10.22 12.33
N GLN A 60 -5.46 -10.95 11.80
CA GLN A 60 -4.09 -10.93 12.33
C GLN A 60 -3.41 -9.58 12.04
N ILE A 61 -3.61 -9.02 10.84
CA ILE A 61 -3.08 -7.70 10.48
C ILE A 61 -3.68 -6.63 11.39
N VAL A 62 -5.00 -6.65 11.60
CA VAL A 62 -5.69 -5.70 12.49
C VAL A 62 -5.24 -5.86 13.94
N GLU A 63 -5.02 -7.09 14.40
CA GLU A 63 -4.54 -7.34 15.77
C GLU A 63 -3.12 -6.77 16.01
N ILE A 64 -2.21 -6.90 15.04
CA ILE A 64 -0.89 -6.25 15.12
C ILE A 64 -1.04 -4.72 15.26
N MET A 65 -1.93 -4.11 14.47
CA MET A 65 -2.21 -2.68 14.55
C MET A 65 -2.80 -2.28 15.90
N ARG A 66 -3.73 -3.09 16.47
CA ARG A 66 -4.30 -2.85 17.78
C ARG A 66 -3.26 -2.95 18.92
N GLN A 67 -2.38 -3.93 18.84
CA GLN A 67 -1.28 -4.08 19.80
C GLN A 67 -0.30 -2.90 19.74
N ALA A 68 0.04 -2.43 18.55
CA ALA A 68 0.83 -1.23 18.36
C ALA A 68 0.09 0.01 18.94
N HIS A 69 -1.22 0.12 18.69
CA HIS A 69 -2.04 1.19 19.25
C HIS A 69 -2.01 1.21 20.80
N ALA A 70 -2.14 0.05 21.41
CA ALA A 70 -2.07 -0.07 22.89
C ALA A 70 -0.72 0.38 23.46
N ARG A 71 0.37 0.32 22.67
CA ARG A 71 1.69 0.81 23.04
C ARG A 71 1.96 2.26 22.61
N GLY A 72 1.01 2.91 21.93
CA GLY A 72 1.18 4.26 21.39
C GLY A 72 2.12 4.34 20.18
N GLU A 73 2.37 3.23 19.48
CA GLU A 73 3.34 3.08 18.39
C GLU A 73 2.70 3.24 17.01
N ASP A 74 3.29 4.07 16.17
CA ASP A 74 2.88 4.23 14.78
C ASP A 74 3.19 2.98 13.93
N VAL A 75 2.34 2.72 12.94
CA VAL A 75 2.47 1.56 12.06
C VAL A 75 2.61 2.00 10.61
N ALA A 76 3.64 1.52 9.91
CA ALA A 76 3.76 1.59 8.46
C ALA A 76 3.13 0.34 7.82
N ARG A 77 1.96 0.47 7.21
CA ARG A 77 1.32 -0.57 6.39
C ARG A 77 1.69 -0.35 4.93
N VAL A 78 2.67 -1.11 4.43
CA VAL A 78 3.30 -0.90 3.12
C VAL A 78 2.64 -1.79 2.06
N HIS A 79 2.14 -1.15 1.00
CA HIS A 79 1.48 -1.79 -0.15
C HIS A 79 2.29 -1.56 -1.43
N SER A 80 2.21 -2.48 -2.38
CA SER A 80 2.77 -2.25 -3.73
C SER A 80 1.99 -1.16 -4.47
N GLY A 81 2.64 -0.46 -5.37
CA GLY A 81 2.03 0.59 -6.17
C GLY A 81 1.43 1.71 -5.31
N ASP A 82 0.13 1.90 -5.44
CA ASP A 82 -0.69 2.84 -4.67
C ASP A 82 -1.75 2.09 -3.84
N PRO A 83 -1.91 2.40 -2.54
CA PRO A 83 -2.89 1.70 -1.70
C PRO A 83 -4.35 1.87 -2.15
N GLY A 84 -4.66 2.95 -2.87
CA GLY A 84 -6.00 3.24 -3.39
C GLY A 84 -6.39 2.40 -4.61
N LEU A 85 -5.43 1.70 -5.25
CA LEU A 85 -5.68 0.83 -6.40
C LEU A 85 -5.42 -0.63 -6.05
N TYR A 86 -6.49 -1.39 -5.87
CA TYR A 86 -6.46 -2.82 -5.52
C TYR A 86 -5.69 -3.17 -4.24
N GLY A 87 -5.46 -2.19 -3.36
CA GLY A 87 -4.72 -2.37 -2.10
C GLY A 87 -5.49 -3.08 -0.99
N ALA A 88 -6.78 -3.37 -1.17
CA ALA A 88 -7.67 -3.99 -0.18
C ALA A 88 -7.62 -3.30 1.21
N ILE A 89 -7.45 -1.98 1.22
CA ILE A 89 -7.36 -1.20 2.46
C ILE A 89 -8.72 -0.88 3.09
N GLY A 90 -9.81 -0.97 2.32
CA GLY A 90 -11.15 -0.57 2.78
C GLY A 90 -11.62 -1.33 4.02
N GLU A 91 -11.42 -2.65 4.07
CA GLU A 91 -11.78 -3.47 5.24
C GLU A 91 -10.88 -3.19 6.44
N GLN A 92 -9.58 -3.00 6.22
CA GLN A 92 -8.64 -2.62 7.28
C GLN A 92 -9.04 -1.27 7.88
N ILE A 93 -9.34 -0.27 7.05
CA ILE A 93 -9.80 1.06 7.50
C ILE A 93 -11.10 0.98 8.30
N ARG A 94 -12.07 0.15 7.88
CA ARG A 94 -13.29 -0.07 8.63
C ARG A 94 -13.01 -0.58 10.04
N CYS A 95 -12.18 -1.63 10.16
CA CYS A 95 -11.78 -2.17 11.45
C CYS A 95 -11.04 -1.14 12.31
N LEU A 96 -10.15 -0.32 11.73
CA LEU A 96 -9.46 0.74 12.48
C LEU A 96 -10.43 1.77 13.04
N ARG A 97 -11.43 2.19 12.26
CA ARG A 97 -12.48 3.12 12.72
C ARG A 97 -13.29 2.56 13.88
N GLU A 98 -13.67 1.28 13.82
CA GLU A 98 -14.40 0.60 14.90
C GLU A 98 -13.60 0.57 16.22
N HIS A 99 -12.27 0.62 16.14
CA HIS A 99 -11.37 0.62 17.30
C HIS A 99 -10.86 2.02 17.68
N GLY A 100 -11.33 3.09 17.01
CA GLY A 100 -10.87 4.46 17.27
C GLY A 100 -9.39 4.70 16.93
N ILE A 101 -8.85 3.95 15.97
CA ILE A 101 -7.45 4.04 15.55
C ILE A 101 -7.35 4.99 14.35
N ASP A 102 -6.53 6.02 14.47
CA ASP A 102 -6.26 6.98 13.39
C ASP A 102 -5.46 6.34 12.26
N TYR A 103 -5.75 6.79 11.04
CA TYR A 103 -5.01 6.34 9.87
C TYR A 103 -4.77 7.46 8.86
N GLN A 104 -3.77 7.28 8.01
CA GLN A 104 -3.47 8.16 6.88
C GLN A 104 -3.08 7.34 5.66
N ILE A 105 -3.55 7.74 4.48
CA ILE A 105 -3.16 7.10 3.21
C ILE A 105 -2.08 7.97 2.56
N ILE A 106 -0.96 7.35 2.22
CA ILE A 106 0.17 7.97 1.54
C ILE A 106 0.23 7.38 0.13
N PRO A 107 -0.04 8.16 -0.91
CA PRO A 107 -0.07 7.65 -2.27
C PRO A 107 1.29 7.14 -2.74
N GLY A 108 1.27 6.28 -3.74
CA GLY A 108 2.45 5.74 -4.38
C GLY A 108 2.37 5.78 -5.91
N VAL A 109 3.47 5.48 -6.58
CA VAL A 109 3.51 5.34 -8.04
C VAL A 109 2.87 4.02 -8.44
N THR A 110 1.78 4.07 -9.22
CA THR A 110 1.07 2.87 -9.67
C THR A 110 1.85 2.14 -10.74
N ALA A 111 1.63 0.83 -10.88
CA ALA A 111 2.18 0.04 -11.97
C ALA A 111 1.76 0.59 -13.36
N THR A 112 0.58 1.18 -13.47
CA THR A 112 0.08 1.79 -14.71
C THR A 112 0.98 2.94 -15.17
N ALA A 113 1.34 3.85 -14.27
CA ALA A 113 2.23 4.96 -14.59
C ALA A 113 3.67 4.46 -14.86
N ALA A 114 4.15 3.49 -14.10
CA ALA A 114 5.47 2.90 -14.30
C ALA A 114 5.59 2.17 -15.64
N CYS A 115 4.57 1.41 -16.05
CA CYS A 115 4.53 0.75 -17.35
C CYS A 115 4.52 1.76 -18.52
N ALA A 116 3.73 2.84 -18.41
CA ALA A 116 3.70 3.89 -19.43
C ALA A 116 5.09 4.54 -19.57
N ALA A 117 5.74 4.86 -18.46
CA ALA A 117 7.09 5.43 -18.46
C ALA A 117 8.12 4.48 -19.07
N LEU A 118 8.07 3.18 -18.71
CA LEU A 118 8.97 2.16 -19.27
C LEU A 118 8.79 1.98 -20.78
N LEU A 119 7.55 2.07 -21.28
CA LEU A 119 7.24 2.00 -22.70
C LEU A 119 7.49 3.32 -23.45
N GLY A 120 7.77 4.40 -22.74
CA GLY A 120 7.97 5.72 -23.32
C GLY A 120 6.71 6.30 -23.97
N VAL A 121 5.52 5.99 -23.42
CA VAL A 121 4.23 6.43 -23.96
C VAL A 121 3.47 7.31 -22.98
N GLU A 122 2.73 8.26 -23.52
CA GLU A 122 1.68 8.97 -22.81
C GLU A 122 0.35 8.22 -22.96
N LEU A 123 -0.35 7.99 -21.85
CA LEU A 123 -1.62 7.25 -21.87
C LEU A 123 -2.79 8.07 -22.42
N THR A 124 -2.71 9.39 -22.31
CA THR A 124 -3.75 10.32 -22.76
C THR A 124 -3.23 11.13 -23.94
N LEU A 125 -3.51 10.68 -25.17
CA LEU A 125 -3.07 11.35 -26.39
C LEU A 125 -4.16 12.30 -26.92
N PRO A 126 -3.84 13.59 -27.20
CA PRO A 126 -4.75 14.51 -27.88
C PRO A 126 -5.27 13.89 -29.19
N ASP A 127 -6.54 14.11 -29.49
CA ASP A 127 -7.24 13.64 -30.69
C ASP A 127 -7.31 12.09 -30.89
N VAL A 128 -6.76 11.32 -29.91
CA VAL A 128 -6.79 9.85 -29.92
C VAL A 128 -7.64 9.31 -28.76
N SER A 129 -7.22 9.54 -27.52
CA SER A 129 -7.96 9.13 -26.34
C SER A 129 -7.56 9.95 -25.12
N GLN A 130 -8.57 10.43 -24.40
CA GLN A 130 -8.40 11.16 -23.13
C GLN A 130 -8.91 10.35 -21.92
N THR A 131 -9.24 9.07 -22.15
CA THR A 131 -9.81 8.18 -21.12
C THR A 131 -8.87 7.03 -20.83
N VAL A 132 -8.60 6.79 -19.55
CA VAL A 132 -7.86 5.62 -19.05
C VAL A 132 -8.78 4.84 -18.11
N ILE A 133 -8.96 3.55 -18.38
CA ILE A 133 -9.78 2.65 -17.57
C ILE A 133 -8.84 1.64 -16.91
N LEU A 134 -8.84 1.62 -15.58
CA LEU A 134 -8.09 0.65 -14.77
C LEU A 134 -9.03 -0.47 -14.35
N THR A 135 -8.75 -1.68 -14.77
CA THR A 135 -9.53 -2.86 -14.41
C THR A 135 -8.62 -4.03 -14.12
N ARG A 136 -9.14 -5.04 -13.45
CA ARG A 136 -8.43 -6.30 -13.19
C ARG A 136 -9.17 -7.47 -13.85
N TYR A 137 -8.47 -8.56 -14.07
CA TYR A 137 -9.10 -9.82 -14.45
C TYR A 137 -9.68 -10.53 -13.22
N GLY A 138 -10.90 -11.05 -13.34
CA GLY A 138 -11.60 -11.76 -12.26
C GLY A 138 -11.26 -13.24 -12.22
N ASP A 139 -10.09 -13.61 -11.71
CA ASP A 139 -9.69 -15.03 -11.56
C ASP A 139 -10.08 -15.57 -10.18
N LYS A 140 -9.28 -15.28 -9.16
CA LYS A 140 -9.50 -15.76 -7.78
C LYS A 140 -10.59 -14.99 -7.02
N SER A 141 -10.84 -13.74 -7.42
CA SER A 141 -11.90 -12.90 -6.86
C SER A 141 -12.79 -12.45 -8.01
N PRO A 142 -14.05 -12.86 -8.07
CA PRO A 142 -14.95 -12.49 -9.16
C PRO A 142 -15.11 -10.98 -9.26
N MET A 143 -15.36 -10.50 -10.47
CA MET A 143 -15.72 -9.10 -10.72
C MET A 143 -17.12 -8.82 -10.17
N PRO A 144 -17.41 -7.57 -9.72
CA PRO A 144 -18.76 -7.20 -9.36
C PRO A 144 -19.74 -7.41 -10.54
N PRO A 145 -21.03 -7.74 -10.25
CA PRO A 145 -22.03 -7.85 -11.33
C PRO A 145 -22.15 -6.52 -12.08
N GLY A 146 -21.97 -6.56 -13.39
CA GLY A 146 -22.09 -5.38 -14.27
C GLY A 146 -20.77 -4.69 -14.65
N GLU A 147 -19.63 -5.24 -14.22
CA GLU A 147 -18.28 -4.81 -14.66
C GLU A 147 -17.61 -5.85 -15.55
#